data_d2e0667fd3433105cd07528933feda1a
#
_entry.id   d2e0667fd3433105cd07528933feda1a
#
_cell.length_a   1.000
_cell.length_b   1.000
_cell.length_c   1.000
_cell.angle_alpha   90.00
_cell.angle_beta   90.00
_cell.angle_gamma   90.00
#
_symmetry.space_group_name_H-M   'P 1'
#
loop_
_entity.id
_entity.type
_entity.pdbx_description
1 polymer ?
#
loop_
_entity_poly.entity_id
_entity_poly.type
_entity_poly.pdbx_seq_one_letter_code
_entity_poly.pdbx_strand_id
1 'polypeptide(L)'
;FPIIFCLGLSYVAIAIRQLSTSEPVWLISFYFSLAITILSFFTIPQGWVMPDFNDFILLSMVGVFGGVANLWLSQSFKLSEVSLVTPLKYLGLVFAIFFGYFIWNEVPTVKTLFGAALVIISTMIIFRREIYNKKITTSKIIND
;
A
#
# COMPACT_ATOMS: atom_id res chain seq x y z
N PHE A 1 2.97 18.71 0.60
CA PHE A 1 2.90 17.61 -0.38
C PHE A 1 2.38 16.26 0.20
N PRO A 2 2.77 15.75 1.40
CA PRO A 2 2.33 14.44 1.87
C PRO A 2 0.82 14.32 2.09
N ILE A 3 0.14 15.39 2.49
CA ILE A 3 -1.33 15.37 2.72
C ILE A 3 -2.08 15.12 1.40
N ILE A 4 -1.70 15.81 0.32
CA ILE A 4 -2.31 15.64 -1.01
C ILE A 4 -2.08 14.20 -1.49
N PHE A 5 -0.89 13.65 -1.28
CA PHE A 5 -0.57 12.28 -1.60
C PHE A 5 -1.44 11.26 -0.83
N CYS A 6 -1.64 11.47 0.47
CA CYS A 6 -2.52 10.63 1.29
C CYS A 6 -3.97 10.66 0.82
N LEU A 7 -4.50 11.85 0.47
CA LEU A 7 -5.84 11.98 -0.09
C LEU A 7 -5.97 11.24 -1.42
N GLY A 8 -4.97 11.37 -2.29
CA GLY A 8 -4.91 10.64 -3.57
C GLY A 8 -4.91 9.13 -3.37
N LEU A 9 -4.09 8.61 -2.47
CA LEU A 9 -4.05 7.17 -2.15
C LEU A 9 -5.37 6.66 -1.58
N SER A 10 -6.02 7.43 -0.72
CA SER A 10 -7.33 7.08 -0.15
C SER A 10 -8.40 7.00 -1.26
N TYR A 11 -8.41 7.97 -2.16
CA TYR A 11 -9.31 7.97 -3.31
C TYR A 11 -9.08 6.75 -4.21
N VAL A 12 -7.83 6.43 -4.53
CA VAL A 12 -7.46 5.27 -5.35
C VAL A 12 -7.91 3.96 -4.68
N ALA A 13 -7.72 3.81 -3.38
CA ALA A 13 -8.16 2.61 -2.65
C ALA A 13 -9.68 2.41 -2.70
N ILE A 14 -10.45 3.49 -2.56
CA ILE A 14 -11.92 3.46 -2.66
C ILE A 14 -12.33 3.15 -4.09
N ALA A 15 -11.72 3.78 -5.09
CA ALA A 15 -12.00 3.56 -6.50
C ALA A 15 -11.74 2.10 -6.92
N ILE A 16 -10.61 1.51 -6.49
CA ILE A 16 -10.31 0.09 -6.73
C ILE A 16 -11.40 -0.80 -6.14
N ARG A 17 -11.84 -0.51 -4.91
CA ARG A 17 -12.90 -1.30 -4.27
C ARG A 17 -14.21 -1.20 -5.03
N GLN A 18 -14.63 -0.02 -5.45
CA GLN A 18 -15.87 0.18 -6.21
C GLN A 18 -15.81 -0.52 -7.57
N LEU A 19 -14.68 -0.36 -8.28
CA LEU A 19 -14.50 -0.97 -9.60
C LEU A 19 -14.40 -2.49 -9.54
N SER A 20 -13.84 -3.04 -8.45
CA SER A 20 -13.68 -4.50 -8.27
C SER A 20 -14.99 -5.26 -8.06
N THR A 21 -16.11 -4.57 -7.92
CA THR A 21 -17.44 -5.18 -7.91
C THR A 21 -17.95 -5.52 -9.32
N SER A 22 -17.57 -4.73 -10.31
CA SER A 22 -18.01 -4.87 -11.72
C SER A 22 -16.95 -5.48 -12.61
N GLU A 23 -15.66 -5.22 -12.33
CA GLU A 23 -14.55 -5.62 -13.17
C GLU A 23 -13.58 -6.58 -12.45
N PRO A 24 -12.89 -7.48 -13.18
CA PRO A 24 -11.90 -8.35 -12.59
C PRO A 24 -10.69 -7.57 -12.09
N VAL A 25 -10.17 -7.94 -10.91
CA VAL A 25 -9.10 -7.23 -10.20
C VAL A 25 -7.82 -7.10 -11.05
N TRP A 26 -7.48 -8.12 -11.83
CA TRP A 26 -6.29 -8.08 -12.70
C TRP A 26 -6.40 -6.99 -13.77
N LEU A 27 -7.59 -6.74 -14.30
CA LEU A 27 -7.83 -5.69 -15.30
C LEU A 27 -7.64 -4.30 -14.69
N ILE A 28 -8.18 -4.07 -13.50
CA ILE A 28 -8.02 -2.82 -12.75
C ILE A 28 -6.53 -2.54 -12.48
N SER A 29 -5.81 -3.56 -11.98
CA SER A 29 -4.38 -3.44 -11.71
C SER A 29 -3.55 -3.20 -12.97
N PHE A 30 -3.93 -3.83 -14.10
CA PHE A 30 -3.28 -3.61 -15.38
C PHE A 30 -3.43 -2.16 -15.86
N TYR A 31 -4.64 -1.64 -15.90
CA TYR A 31 -4.88 -0.26 -16.33
C TYR A 31 -4.23 0.76 -15.40
N PHE A 32 -4.23 0.49 -14.09
CA PHE A 32 -3.54 1.34 -13.13
C PHE A 32 -2.02 1.37 -13.38
N SER A 33 -1.41 0.23 -13.59
CA SER A 33 0.02 0.13 -13.91
C SER A 33 0.35 0.78 -15.25
N LEU A 34 -0.51 0.59 -16.26
CA LEU A 34 -0.37 1.22 -17.57
C LEU A 34 -0.44 2.75 -17.45
N ALA A 35 -1.40 3.28 -16.69
CA ALA A 35 -1.55 4.72 -16.49
C ALA A 35 -0.31 5.31 -15.80
N ILE A 36 0.21 4.67 -14.76
CA ILE A 36 1.44 5.11 -14.09
C ILE A 36 2.63 5.07 -15.05
N THR A 37 2.75 4.02 -15.86
CA THR A 37 3.82 3.89 -16.86
C THR A 37 3.76 5.04 -17.86
N ILE A 38 2.58 5.35 -18.40
CA ILE A 38 2.42 6.48 -19.32
C ILE A 38 2.77 7.81 -18.65
N LEU A 39 2.31 8.03 -17.41
CA LEU A 39 2.63 9.22 -16.64
C LEU A 39 4.13 9.34 -16.34
N SER A 40 4.83 8.23 -16.11
CA SER A 40 6.27 8.25 -15.86
C SER A 40 7.07 8.71 -17.09
N PHE A 41 6.58 8.48 -18.32
CA PHE A 41 7.24 9.02 -19.53
C PHE A 41 7.28 10.56 -19.57
N PHE A 42 6.33 11.24 -18.94
CA PHE A 42 6.38 12.71 -18.84
C PHE A 42 7.51 13.22 -17.92
N THR A 43 8.15 12.36 -17.16
CA THR A 43 9.29 12.72 -16.31
C THR A 43 10.65 12.59 -17.03
N ILE A 44 10.69 12.07 -18.26
CA ILE A 44 11.92 11.94 -19.06
C ILE A 44 12.71 13.26 -19.14
N PRO A 45 12.08 14.44 -19.38
CA PRO A 45 12.80 15.71 -19.47
C PRO A 45 13.53 16.13 -18.17
N GLN A 46 13.21 15.50 -17.04
CA GLN A 46 13.83 15.80 -15.73
C GLN A 46 15.20 15.16 -15.55
N GLY A 47 15.73 14.47 -16.58
CA GLY A 47 17.08 13.90 -16.57
C GLY A 47 17.11 12.45 -16.10
N TRP A 48 16.50 11.56 -16.87
CA TRP A 48 16.62 10.11 -16.62
C TRP A 48 18.07 9.65 -16.83
N VAL A 49 18.59 8.94 -15.84
CA VAL A 49 19.89 8.26 -15.94
C VAL A 49 19.61 6.83 -16.38
N MET A 50 20.28 6.37 -17.44
CA MET A 50 20.17 4.96 -17.85
C MET A 50 20.83 4.10 -16.79
N PRO A 51 20.10 3.11 -16.24
CA PRO A 51 20.65 2.20 -15.23
C PRO A 51 21.73 1.30 -15.85
N ASP A 52 22.75 0.98 -15.07
CA ASP A 52 23.70 -0.06 -15.42
C ASP A 52 23.03 -1.44 -15.48
N PHE A 53 23.68 -2.42 -16.08
CA PHE A 53 23.09 -3.76 -16.27
C PHE A 53 22.63 -4.41 -14.94
N ASN A 54 23.41 -4.26 -13.88
CA ASN A 54 23.05 -4.78 -12.56
C ASN A 54 21.82 -4.06 -11.98
N ASP A 55 21.77 -2.74 -12.12
CA ASP A 55 20.64 -1.93 -11.67
C ASP A 55 19.38 -2.25 -12.47
N PHE A 56 19.53 -2.52 -13.77
CA PHE A 56 18.40 -2.94 -14.61
C PHE A 56 17.79 -4.27 -14.15
N ILE A 57 18.63 -5.24 -13.77
CA ILE A 57 18.14 -6.51 -13.21
C ILE A 57 17.39 -6.28 -11.90
N LEU A 58 17.96 -5.48 -10.99
CA LEU A 58 17.32 -5.15 -9.71
C LEU A 58 15.99 -4.43 -9.90
N LEU A 59 15.95 -3.44 -10.78
CA LEU A 59 14.72 -2.70 -11.11
C LEU A 59 13.65 -3.63 -11.73
N SER A 60 14.07 -4.57 -12.58
CA SER A 60 13.16 -5.55 -13.16
C SER A 60 12.57 -6.48 -12.10
N MET A 61 13.38 -6.95 -11.15
CA MET A 61 12.90 -7.75 -10.01
C MET A 61 11.90 -6.95 -9.15
N VAL A 62 12.23 -5.70 -8.83
CA VAL A 62 11.31 -4.81 -8.08
C VAL A 62 10.00 -4.63 -8.84
N GLY A 63 10.05 -4.46 -10.16
CA GLY A 63 8.87 -4.33 -11.01
C GLY A 63 7.98 -5.58 -10.97
N VAL A 64 8.57 -6.78 -11.09
CA VAL A 64 7.84 -8.06 -11.04
C VAL A 64 7.21 -8.28 -9.66
N PHE A 65 8.01 -8.20 -8.58
CA PHE A 65 7.50 -8.39 -7.22
C PHE A 65 6.48 -7.32 -6.84
N GLY A 66 6.72 -6.06 -7.23
CA GLY A 66 5.79 -4.95 -7.02
C GLY A 66 4.47 -5.15 -7.76
N GLY A 67 4.51 -5.64 -8.99
CA GLY A 67 3.33 -6.00 -9.77
C GLY A 67 2.50 -7.10 -9.13
N VAL A 68 3.13 -8.18 -8.70
CA VAL A 68 2.46 -9.28 -7.98
C VAL A 68 1.86 -8.79 -6.66
N ALA A 69 2.61 -8.00 -5.90
CA ALA A 69 2.13 -7.42 -4.64
C ALA A 69 0.93 -6.49 -4.86
N ASN A 70 0.94 -5.70 -5.94
CA ASN A 70 -0.18 -4.83 -6.31
C ASN A 70 -1.45 -5.62 -6.66
N LEU A 71 -1.31 -6.74 -7.38
CA LEU A 71 -2.43 -7.64 -7.65
C LEU A 71 -3.04 -8.21 -6.37
N TRP A 72 -2.22 -8.70 -5.45
CA TRP A 72 -2.67 -9.22 -4.16
C TRP A 72 -3.31 -8.16 -3.28
N LEU A 73 -2.75 -6.96 -3.30
CA LEU A 73 -3.32 -5.82 -2.57
C LEU A 73 -4.70 -5.44 -3.13
N SER A 74 -4.84 -5.36 -4.44
CA SER A 74 -6.12 -5.09 -5.09
C SER A 74 -7.14 -6.19 -4.82
N GLN A 75 -6.72 -7.45 -4.80
CA GLN A 75 -7.57 -8.58 -4.42
C GLN A 75 -8.01 -8.49 -2.96
N SER A 76 -7.15 -8.08 -2.05
CA SER A 76 -7.53 -7.92 -0.64
C SER A 76 -8.55 -6.81 -0.43
N PHE A 77 -8.51 -5.73 -1.20
CA PHE A 77 -9.55 -4.69 -1.18
C PHE A 77 -10.91 -5.16 -1.71
N LYS A 78 -10.91 -6.13 -2.62
CA LYS A 78 -12.15 -6.76 -3.08
C LYS A 78 -12.77 -7.65 -2.00
N LEU A 79 -11.94 -8.43 -1.31
CA LEU A 79 -12.39 -9.44 -0.36
C LEU A 79 -12.70 -8.88 1.04
N SER A 80 -12.16 -7.71 1.38
CA SER A 80 -12.29 -7.12 2.70
C SER A 80 -12.50 -5.61 2.63
N GLU A 81 -12.98 -5.05 3.73
CA GLU A 81 -13.07 -3.58 3.86
C GLU A 81 -11.70 -2.93 3.86
N VAL A 82 -11.58 -1.80 3.17
CA VAL A 82 -10.31 -1.04 3.06
C VAL A 82 -9.76 -0.69 4.44
N SER A 83 -10.62 -0.39 5.40
CA SER A 83 -10.24 -0.08 6.79
C SER A 83 -9.58 -1.25 7.52
N LEU A 84 -9.85 -2.50 7.14
CA LEU A 84 -9.20 -3.69 7.70
C LEU A 84 -7.87 -4.00 7.00
N VAL A 85 -7.76 -3.73 5.72
CA VAL A 85 -6.53 -3.99 4.93
C VAL A 85 -5.47 -2.91 5.18
N THR A 86 -5.88 -1.66 5.36
CA THR A 86 -4.97 -0.52 5.53
C THR A 86 -4.00 -0.68 6.71
N PRO A 87 -4.42 -1.14 7.90
CA PRO A 87 -3.49 -1.39 9.01
C PRO A 87 -2.35 -2.35 8.67
N LEU A 88 -2.61 -3.38 7.87
CA LEU A 88 -1.60 -4.36 7.48
C LEU A 88 -0.49 -3.76 6.61
N LYS A 89 -0.75 -2.69 5.87
CA LYS A 89 0.27 -1.96 5.10
C LYS A 89 1.36 -1.37 5.98
N TYR A 90 1.02 -1.01 7.21
CA TYR A 90 1.99 -0.43 8.14
C TYR A 90 3.00 -1.44 8.70
N LEU A 91 2.74 -2.75 8.52
CA LEU A 91 3.79 -3.77 8.73
C LEU A 91 4.99 -3.53 7.80
N GLY A 92 4.74 -3.00 6.59
CA GLY A 92 5.80 -2.59 5.68
C GLY A 92 6.76 -1.56 6.27
N LEU A 93 6.26 -0.66 7.12
CA LEU A 93 7.11 0.31 7.83
C LEU A 93 8.07 -0.38 8.80
N VAL A 94 7.60 -1.41 9.52
CA VAL A 94 8.43 -2.20 10.43
C VAL A 94 9.53 -2.93 9.66
N PHE A 95 9.15 -3.58 8.54
CA PHE A 95 10.12 -4.24 7.66
C PHE A 95 11.10 -3.26 7.02
N ALA A 96 10.65 -2.07 6.62
CA ALA A 96 11.52 -1.05 6.06
C ALA A 96 12.59 -0.58 7.07
N ILE A 97 12.22 -0.36 8.33
CA ILE A 97 13.15 -0.01 9.40
C ILE A 97 14.12 -1.17 9.65
N PHE A 98 13.61 -2.41 9.72
CA PHE A 98 14.42 -3.59 9.95
C PHE A 98 15.46 -3.79 8.84
N PHE A 99 15.05 -3.79 7.58
CA PHE A 99 15.95 -3.98 6.44
C PHE A 99 16.88 -2.78 6.24
N GLY A 100 16.42 -1.55 6.47
CA GLY A 100 17.26 -0.36 6.44
C GLY A 100 18.43 -0.47 7.41
N TYR A 101 18.16 -0.95 8.62
CA TYR A 101 19.21 -1.19 9.62
C TYR A 101 20.15 -2.33 9.23
N PHE A 102 19.62 -3.51 8.83
CA PHE A 102 20.44 -4.69 8.59
C PHE A 102 21.21 -4.68 7.26
N ILE A 103 20.64 -4.07 6.20
CA ILE A 103 21.24 -4.10 4.85
C ILE A 103 22.10 -2.85 4.60
N TRP A 104 21.59 -1.68 5.02
CA TRP A 104 22.24 -0.39 4.73
C TRP A 104 22.94 0.24 5.94
N ASN A 105 22.88 -0.40 7.13
CA ASN A 105 23.37 0.17 8.39
C ASN A 105 22.78 1.56 8.71
N GLU A 106 21.60 1.84 8.21
CA GLU A 106 20.90 3.09 8.47
C GLU A 106 20.28 3.05 9.86
N VAL A 107 20.83 3.82 10.79
CA VAL A 107 20.25 3.97 12.13
C VAL A 107 19.08 4.94 12.06
N PRO A 108 17.83 4.47 12.30
CA PRO A 108 16.67 5.35 12.26
C PRO A 108 16.80 6.44 13.32
N THR A 109 16.52 7.68 12.94
CA THR A 109 16.54 8.82 13.85
C THR A 109 15.49 8.63 14.94
N VAL A 110 15.71 9.16 16.13
CA VAL A 110 14.73 9.12 17.23
C VAL A 110 13.37 9.68 16.81
N LYS A 111 13.35 10.71 15.98
CA LYS A 111 12.12 11.29 15.40
C LYS A 111 11.37 10.27 14.52
N THR A 112 12.09 9.50 13.73
CA THR A 112 11.53 8.44 12.87
C THR A 112 10.92 7.31 13.69
N LEU A 113 11.61 6.87 14.75
CA LEU A 113 11.10 5.85 15.67
C LEU A 113 9.84 6.31 16.40
N PHE A 114 9.83 7.57 16.85
CA PHE A 114 8.65 8.15 17.51
C PHE A 114 7.45 8.25 16.56
N GLY A 115 7.68 8.71 15.33
CA GLY A 115 6.66 8.73 14.28
C GLY A 115 6.12 7.34 13.94
N ALA A 116 7.00 6.35 13.81
CA ALA A 116 6.63 4.96 13.54
C ALA A 116 5.79 4.37 14.70
N ALA A 117 6.17 4.62 15.94
CA ALA A 117 5.42 4.18 17.12
C ALA A 117 4.01 4.78 17.15
N LEU A 118 3.86 6.08 16.88
CA LEU A 118 2.55 6.73 16.80
C LEU A 118 1.66 6.12 15.71
N VAL A 119 2.22 5.85 14.53
CA VAL A 119 1.49 5.21 13.42
C VAL A 119 1.03 3.81 13.81
N ILE A 120 1.89 2.99 14.42
CA ILE A 120 1.56 1.63 14.84
C ILE A 120 0.46 1.65 15.91
N ILE A 121 0.57 2.51 16.91
CA ILE A 121 -0.45 2.65 17.98
C ILE A 121 -1.79 3.06 17.39
N SER A 122 -1.81 4.11 16.56
CA SER A 122 -3.04 4.60 15.92
C SER A 122 -3.71 3.52 15.07
N THR A 123 -2.90 2.78 14.32
CA THR A 123 -3.35 1.67 13.49
C THR A 123 -3.94 0.53 14.30
N MET A 124 -3.34 0.19 15.45
CA MET A 124 -3.84 -0.85 16.33
C MET A 124 -5.18 -0.45 16.97
N ILE A 125 -5.38 0.81 17.30
CA ILE A 125 -6.65 1.35 17.81
C ILE A 125 -7.74 1.22 16.75
N ILE A 126 -7.46 1.63 15.50
CA ILE A 126 -8.40 1.54 14.38
C ILE A 126 -8.79 0.06 14.14
N PHE A 127 -7.81 -0.83 14.08
CA PHE A 127 -8.04 -2.25 13.86
C PHE A 127 -8.90 -2.91 14.93
N ARG A 128 -8.64 -2.61 16.21
CA ARG A 128 -9.45 -3.11 17.33
C ARG A 128 -10.90 -2.60 17.25
N ARG A 129 -11.09 -1.32 16.93
CA ARG A 129 -12.42 -0.72 16.79
C ARG A 129 -13.21 -1.37 15.68
N GLU A 130 -12.58 -1.63 14.55
CA GLU A 130 -13.21 -2.24 13.38
C GLU A 130 -13.67 -3.70 13.67
N ILE A 131 -12.82 -4.49 14.31
CA ILE A 131 -13.18 -5.85 14.74
C ILE A 131 -14.34 -5.83 15.73
N TYR A 132 -14.34 -4.89 16.65
CA TYR A 132 -15.40 -4.75 17.65
C TYR A 132 -16.75 -4.41 16.98
N ASN A 133 -16.77 -3.45 16.07
CA ASN A 133 -17.95 -3.07 15.32
C ASN A 133 -18.53 -4.24 14.49
N LYS A 134 -17.66 -5.01 13.84
CA LYS A 134 -18.09 -6.20 13.09
C LYS A 134 -18.78 -7.23 13.99
N LYS A 135 -18.25 -7.49 15.17
CA LYS A 135 -18.87 -8.42 16.13
C LYS A 135 -20.26 -7.98 16.53
N ILE A 136 -20.48 -6.70 16.78
CA ILE A 136 -21.80 -6.15 17.13
C ILE A 136 -22.80 -6.30 15.99
N THR A 137 -22.37 -5.99 14.76
CA THR A 137 -23.23 -6.09 13.58
C THR A 137 -23.65 -7.55 13.34
N THR A 138 -22.70 -8.49 13.43
CA THR A 138 -23.00 -9.93 13.27
C THR A 138 -23.95 -10.45 14.35
N SER A 139 -23.77 -10.03 15.61
CA SER A 139 -24.65 -10.46 16.71
C SER A 139 -26.09 -9.92 16.58
N LYS A 140 -26.27 -8.74 15.99
CA LYS A 140 -27.62 -8.20 15.71
C LYS A 140 -28.34 -9.00 14.63
N ILE A 141 -27.65 -9.36 13.55
CA ILE A 141 -28.24 -10.14 12.44
C ILE A 141 -28.67 -11.56 12.88
N ILE A 142 -28.01 -12.14 13.89
CA ILE A 142 -28.35 -13.50 14.40
C ILE A 142 -29.52 -13.46 15.37
N ASN A 143 -29.80 -12.33 16.02
CA ASN A 143 -30.83 -12.17 17.02
C ASN A 143 -32.17 -11.58 16.48
N ASP A 144 -32.19 -11.12 15.22
CA ASP A 144 -33.35 -10.70 14.44
C ASP A 144 -33.79 -11.83 13.49
#